data_74c3102c65af1adb0273bf2d6f9dd557
#
_entry.id   74c3102c65af1adb0273bf2d6f9dd557
#
_cell.length_a   1.000
_cell.length_b   1.000
_cell.length_c   1.000
_cell.angle_alpha   90.00
_cell.angle_beta   90.00
_cell.angle_gamma   90.00
#
_symmetry.space_group_name_H-M   'P 1'
#
loop_
_entity.id
_entity.type
_entity.pdbx_description
1 polymer ?
#
loop_
_entity_poly.entity_id
_entity_poly.type
_entity_poly.pdbx_seq_one_letter_code
_entity_poly.pdbx_strand_id
1 'polypeptide(L)'
;MSDIINPLEQAMNALSESIGGNFEEQGGIEVLASMISLPDEEFDTLAPFILNSLEKSLNSMNDKFALVSALSINGLRGEDLLDIYEKSIEEIDTQLPDISQNKKDFVKQIMGMICNAITDTEGLSKRIIQVPIQILDERARIPEYAHGSDSGMDVFALEDVTINPGETKIIRTGIAVALPLGYELQVRPKSGRSAKSKLRVANTPGTIDAGYRDEIGIIVENIEAPIQDIQYEKAPFDGVLVIQSILHGKSYTISAGEKVAQLVLAEVPKVAFYEVENVREIGEDRQGGFGSTGLK
;
A
#
# COMPACT_ATOMS: atom_id res chain seq x y z
N MET A 1 33.50 -8.41 -18.38
CA MET A 1 33.37 -8.44 -16.93
C MET A 1 32.45 -7.33 -16.38
N SER A 2 32.57 -6.08 -16.82
CA SER A 2 31.73 -4.96 -16.31
C SER A 2 30.23 -5.12 -16.60
N ASP A 3 29.86 -5.74 -17.71
CA ASP A 3 28.48 -5.73 -18.23
C ASP A 3 27.56 -6.78 -17.59
N ILE A 4 28.14 -7.79 -16.93
CA ILE A 4 27.37 -8.87 -16.24
C ILE A 4 27.45 -8.69 -14.72
N ILE A 5 28.59 -8.23 -14.20
CA ILE A 5 28.78 -7.99 -12.75
C ILE A 5 27.87 -6.86 -12.25
N ASN A 6 27.72 -5.81 -13.04
CA ASN A 6 26.99 -4.60 -12.64
C ASN A 6 25.49 -4.84 -12.36
N PRO A 7 24.72 -5.57 -13.18
CA PRO A 7 23.31 -5.90 -12.87
C PRO A 7 23.15 -6.87 -11.70
N LEU A 8 24.04 -7.87 -11.57
CA LEU A 8 24.04 -8.79 -10.44
C LEU A 8 24.39 -8.05 -9.14
N GLU A 9 25.35 -7.13 -9.19
CA GLU A 9 25.73 -6.24 -8.10
C GLU A 9 24.55 -5.36 -7.64
N GLN A 10 23.82 -4.78 -8.59
CA GLN A 10 22.65 -3.98 -8.31
C GLN A 10 21.52 -4.81 -7.67
N ALA A 11 21.26 -6.02 -8.17
CA ALA A 11 20.27 -6.92 -7.62
C ALA A 11 20.64 -7.40 -6.20
N MET A 12 21.91 -7.72 -5.95
CA MET A 12 22.41 -8.16 -4.65
C MET A 12 22.45 -7.00 -3.63
N ASN A 13 22.79 -5.78 -4.06
CA ASN A 13 22.73 -4.61 -3.21
C ASN A 13 21.29 -4.25 -2.86
N ALA A 14 20.36 -4.30 -3.81
CA ALA A 14 18.95 -4.11 -3.57
C ALA A 14 18.37 -5.16 -2.61
N LEU A 15 18.81 -6.41 -2.73
CA LEU A 15 18.45 -7.48 -1.79
C LEU A 15 19.01 -7.22 -0.38
N SER A 16 20.25 -6.75 -0.27
CA SER A 16 20.88 -6.39 1.00
C SER A 16 20.15 -5.26 1.72
N GLU A 17 19.73 -4.23 0.99
CA GLU A 17 18.93 -3.12 1.54
C GLU A 17 17.55 -3.58 2.02
N SER A 18 16.93 -4.58 1.36
CA SER A 18 15.59 -5.07 1.70
C SER A 18 15.56 -5.97 2.94
N ILE A 19 16.62 -6.70 3.24
CA ILE A 19 16.67 -7.73 4.31
C ILE A 19 16.89 -7.12 5.70
N GLY A 20 17.24 -5.82 5.82
CA GLY A 20 17.21 -5.06 7.08
C GLY A 20 17.97 -5.69 8.24
N GLY A 21 19.17 -6.18 8.04
CA GLY A 21 19.98 -6.70 9.14
C GLY A 21 21.42 -6.96 8.73
N ASN A 22 22.35 -6.69 9.56
CA ASN A 22 23.83 -6.89 9.58
C ASN A 22 24.62 -7.10 8.26
N PHE A 23 23.93 -7.14 7.11
CA PHE A 23 24.50 -7.14 5.76
C PHE A 23 24.76 -5.72 5.22
N GLU A 24 24.27 -4.68 5.91
CA GLU A 24 24.44 -3.28 5.49
C GLU A 24 25.89 -2.80 5.49
N GLU A 25 26.79 -3.45 6.23
CA GLU A 25 28.21 -3.04 6.28
C GLU A 25 29.09 -3.72 5.20
N GLN A 26 28.61 -4.77 4.53
CA GLN A 26 29.32 -5.43 3.43
C GLN A 26 28.34 -5.70 2.29
N GLY A 27 28.53 -5.09 1.12
CA GLY A 27 27.69 -5.26 -0.05
C GLY A 27 27.49 -6.75 -0.38
N GLY A 28 26.26 -7.13 -0.79
CA GLY A 28 25.89 -8.53 -1.00
C GLY A 28 26.84 -9.33 -1.91
N ILE A 29 27.51 -8.66 -2.86
CA ILE A 29 28.55 -9.24 -3.72
C ILE A 29 29.83 -9.54 -2.96
N GLU A 30 30.23 -8.69 -2.01
CA GLU A 30 31.43 -8.95 -1.21
C GLU A 30 31.23 -10.19 -0.33
N VAL A 31 30.02 -10.41 0.19
CA VAL A 31 29.66 -11.64 0.91
C VAL A 31 29.72 -12.85 -0.01
N LEU A 32 29.16 -12.77 -1.21
CA LEU A 32 29.21 -13.84 -2.19
C LEU A 32 30.67 -14.15 -2.64
N ALA A 33 31.45 -13.11 -2.93
CA ALA A 33 32.86 -13.24 -3.29
C ALA A 33 33.69 -13.83 -2.14
N SER A 34 33.43 -13.41 -0.91
CA SER A 34 34.07 -13.96 0.29
C SER A 34 33.74 -15.44 0.46
N MET A 35 32.49 -15.84 0.26
CA MET A 35 32.07 -17.23 0.32
C MET A 35 32.72 -18.11 -0.76
N ILE A 36 32.73 -17.63 -2.01
CA ILE A 36 33.36 -18.36 -3.12
C ILE A 36 34.84 -18.57 -2.88
N SER A 37 35.47 -17.66 -2.12
CA SER A 37 36.89 -17.72 -1.75
C SER A 37 37.21 -18.66 -0.60
N LEU A 38 36.20 -19.18 0.13
CA LEU A 38 36.40 -20.15 1.22
C LEU A 38 36.96 -21.50 0.70
N PRO A 39 37.69 -22.25 1.54
CA PRO A 39 37.94 -23.66 1.26
C PRO A 39 36.65 -24.46 1.05
N ASP A 40 36.68 -25.49 0.19
CA ASP A 40 35.45 -26.23 -0.17
C ASP A 40 34.72 -26.86 1.02
N GLU A 41 35.44 -27.36 2.04
CA GLU A 41 34.85 -27.92 3.26
C GLU A 41 34.07 -26.87 4.10
N GLU A 42 34.60 -25.66 4.20
CA GLU A 42 33.95 -24.56 4.90
C GLU A 42 32.77 -24.04 4.10
N PHE A 43 32.93 -23.93 2.79
CA PHE A 43 31.89 -23.53 1.86
C PHE A 43 30.68 -24.49 1.92
N ASP A 44 30.91 -25.81 1.79
CA ASP A 44 29.86 -26.85 1.81
C ASP A 44 29.08 -26.84 3.13
N THR A 45 29.69 -26.39 4.22
CA THR A 45 29.02 -26.23 5.52
C THR A 45 28.11 -25.01 5.59
N LEU A 46 28.54 -23.89 5.00
CA LEU A 46 27.82 -22.58 5.12
C LEU A 46 26.78 -22.38 4.00
N ALA A 47 27.02 -22.88 2.80
CA ALA A 47 26.18 -22.66 1.65
C ALA A 47 24.67 -23.00 1.90
N PRO A 48 24.31 -24.13 2.53
CA PRO A 48 22.92 -24.47 2.82
C PRO A 48 22.20 -23.46 3.74
N PHE A 49 22.92 -22.86 4.71
CA PHE A 49 22.35 -21.87 5.61
C PHE A 49 22.03 -20.57 4.88
N ILE A 50 22.89 -20.16 3.96
CA ILE A 50 22.69 -18.94 3.17
C ILE A 50 21.56 -19.13 2.18
N LEU A 51 21.50 -20.25 1.46
CA LEU A 51 20.40 -20.57 0.57
C LEU A 51 19.04 -20.56 1.31
N ASN A 52 18.97 -21.19 2.47
CA ASN A 52 17.73 -21.23 3.28
C ASN A 52 17.34 -19.82 3.81
N SER A 53 18.31 -19.00 4.18
CA SER A 53 18.06 -17.63 4.61
C SER A 53 17.55 -16.78 3.44
N LEU A 54 18.19 -16.90 2.27
CA LEU A 54 17.80 -16.19 1.06
C LEU A 54 16.39 -16.62 0.60
N GLU A 55 16.09 -17.93 0.62
CA GLU A 55 14.78 -18.45 0.27
C GLU A 55 13.68 -17.90 1.18
N LYS A 56 13.92 -17.82 2.48
CA LYS A 56 12.98 -17.23 3.43
C LYS A 56 12.74 -15.75 3.17
N SER A 57 13.79 -15.00 2.88
CA SER A 57 13.67 -13.57 2.55
C SER A 57 12.94 -13.37 1.23
N LEU A 58 13.27 -14.09 0.18
CA LEU A 58 12.62 -14.00 -1.12
C LEU A 58 11.16 -14.49 -1.12
N ASN A 59 10.74 -15.27 -0.12
CA ASN A 59 9.34 -15.64 0.09
C ASN A 59 8.53 -14.59 0.84
N SER A 60 9.16 -13.59 1.45
CA SER A 60 8.47 -12.46 2.06
C SER A 60 7.93 -11.50 0.98
N MET A 61 6.65 -11.18 1.05
CA MET A 61 6.01 -10.23 0.10
C MET A 61 6.65 -8.84 0.17
N ASN A 62 7.03 -8.40 1.37
CA ASN A 62 7.65 -7.08 1.56
C ASN A 62 9.03 -7.00 0.91
N ASP A 63 9.84 -8.06 1.03
CA ASP A 63 11.18 -8.11 0.48
C ASP A 63 11.14 -8.22 -1.06
N LYS A 64 10.15 -8.94 -1.62
CA LYS A 64 9.89 -8.97 -3.06
C LYS A 64 9.55 -7.58 -3.61
N PHE A 65 8.69 -6.81 -2.92
CA PHE A 65 8.37 -5.44 -3.33
C PHE A 65 9.57 -4.51 -3.25
N ALA A 66 10.38 -4.59 -2.20
CA ALA A 66 11.59 -3.81 -2.04
C ALA A 66 12.59 -4.12 -3.17
N LEU A 67 12.80 -5.40 -3.49
CA LEU A 67 13.67 -5.84 -4.58
C LEU A 67 13.22 -5.28 -5.94
N VAL A 68 11.94 -5.42 -6.30
CA VAL A 68 11.40 -4.91 -7.57
C VAL A 68 11.49 -3.39 -7.65
N SER A 69 11.21 -2.69 -6.54
CA SER A 69 11.32 -1.23 -6.47
C SER A 69 12.74 -0.76 -6.68
N ALA A 70 13.72 -1.40 -6.03
CA ALA A 70 15.14 -1.07 -6.17
C ALA A 70 15.65 -1.34 -7.59
N LEU A 71 15.23 -2.43 -8.23
CA LEU A 71 15.58 -2.75 -9.61
C LEU A 71 14.97 -1.73 -10.60
N SER A 72 13.72 -1.34 -10.40
CA SER A 72 13.04 -0.33 -11.23
C SER A 72 13.69 1.05 -11.12
N ILE A 73 14.13 1.46 -9.93
CA ILE A 73 14.86 2.73 -9.70
C ILE A 73 16.17 2.73 -10.49
N ASN A 74 16.82 1.57 -10.63
CA ASN A 74 18.07 1.42 -11.39
C ASN A 74 17.85 1.15 -12.88
N GLY A 75 16.60 1.19 -13.38
CA GLY A 75 16.26 1.05 -14.79
C GLY A 75 16.31 -0.39 -15.33
N LEU A 76 16.41 -1.39 -14.42
CA LEU A 76 16.39 -2.80 -14.78
C LEU A 76 14.94 -3.33 -14.80
N ARG A 77 14.58 -4.00 -15.89
CA ARG A 77 13.29 -4.70 -16.04
C ARG A 77 13.51 -6.19 -15.85
N GLY A 78 12.44 -6.92 -15.45
CA GLY A 78 12.53 -8.36 -15.28
C GLY A 78 12.94 -9.12 -16.54
N GLU A 79 12.52 -8.63 -17.72
CA GLU A 79 12.92 -9.17 -19.03
C GLU A 79 14.45 -9.07 -19.22
N ASP A 80 15.05 -7.94 -18.84
CA ASP A 80 16.50 -7.71 -18.95
C ASP A 80 17.28 -8.65 -18.00
N LEU A 81 16.72 -8.91 -16.80
CA LEU A 81 17.33 -9.80 -15.82
C LEU A 81 17.25 -11.27 -16.20
N LEU A 82 16.19 -11.70 -16.88
CA LEU A 82 16.08 -13.05 -17.39
C LEU A 82 17.14 -13.32 -18.48
N ASP A 83 17.30 -12.37 -19.40
CA ASP A 83 18.30 -12.44 -20.47
C ASP A 83 19.73 -12.45 -19.91
N ILE A 84 19.99 -11.64 -18.88
CA ILE A 84 21.26 -11.63 -18.14
C ILE A 84 21.49 -12.95 -17.40
N TYR A 85 20.45 -13.51 -16.77
CA TYR A 85 20.52 -14.80 -16.07
C TYR A 85 20.85 -15.95 -17.02
N GLU A 86 20.14 -16.06 -18.15
CA GLU A 86 20.38 -17.11 -19.13
C GLU A 86 21.83 -17.05 -19.68
N LYS A 87 22.26 -15.84 -20.06
CA LYS A 87 23.65 -15.61 -20.51
C LYS A 87 24.69 -15.93 -19.43
N SER A 88 24.43 -15.53 -18.21
CA SER A 88 25.36 -15.76 -17.09
C SER A 88 25.49 -17.25 -16.74
N ILE A 89 24.40 -18.02 -16.83
CA ILE A 89 24.46 -19.49 -16.64
C ILE A 89 25.32 -20.19 -17.72
N GLU A 90 25.17 -19.77 -18.99
CA GLU A 90 25.96 -20.33 -20.08
C GLU A 90 27.44 -19.98 -19.93
N GLU A 91 27.76 -18.82 -19.42
CA GLU A 91 29.13 -18.32 -19.33
C GLU A 91 29.86 -18.64 -18.02
N ILE A 92 29.15 -19.06 -16.95
CA ILE A 92 29.73 -19.24 -15.61
C ILE A 92 30.92 -20.22 -15.61
N ASP A 93 30.85 -21.24 -16.44
CA ASP A 93 31.91 -22.25 -16.55
C ASP A 93 33.19 -21.71 -17.23
N THR A 94 33.02 -20.73 -18.11
CA THR A 94 34.10 -20.06 -18.85
C THR A 94 34.66 -18.86 -18.06
N GLN A 95 33.86 -18.17 -17.30
CA GLN A 95 34.28 -17.00 -16.54
C GLN A 95 34.90 -17.34 -15.18
N LEU A 96 34.56 -18.49 -14.61
CA LEU A 96 35.05 -18.97 -13.31
C LEU A 96 35.69 -20.38 -13.46
N PRO A 97 36.73 -20.54 -14.29
CA PRO A 97 37.30 -21.88 -14.61
C PRO A 97 37.91 -22.54 -13.36
N ASP A 98 38.47 -21.76 -12.43
CA ASP A 98 39.26 -22.24 -11.30
C ASP A 98 38.42 -22.52 -10.04
N ILE A 99 37.10 -22.41 -10.11
CA ILE A 99 36.19 -22.60 -8.96
C ILE A 99 35.59 -24.01 -9.02
N SER A 100 35.45 -24.67 -7.85
CA SER A 100 34.81 -25.98 -7.74
C SER A 100 33.37 -26.02 -8.27
N GLN A 101 32.95 -27.18 -8.77
CA GLN A 101 31.59 -27.34 -9.35
C GLN A 101 30.49 -26.96 -8.32
N ASN A 102 30.66 -27.31 -7.03
CA ASN A 102 29.70 -27.01 -5.98
C ASN A 102 29.48 -25.50 -5.83
N LYS A 103 30.53 -24.70 -5.93
CA LYS A 103 30.45 -23.23 -5.88
C LYS A 103 29.76 -22.64 -7.11
N LYS A 104 30.03 -23.19 -8.29
CA LYS A 104 29.32 -22.79 -9.53
C LYS A 104 27.83 -23.07 -9.42
N ASP A 105 27.47 -24.27 -8.95
CA ASP A 105 26.08 -24.67 -8.76
C ASP A 105 25.37 -23.78 -7.71
N PHE A 106 26.06 -23.39 -6.66
CA PHE A 106 25.54 -22.44 -5.66
C PHE A 106 25.25 -21.07 -6.27
N VAL A 107 26.16 -20.52 -7.08
CA VAL A 107 25.93 -19.24 -7.78
C VAL A 107 24.73 -19.35 -8.72
N LYS A 108 24.65 -20.44 -9.51
CA LYS A 108 23.50 -20.72 -10.39
C LYS A 108 22.19 -20.78 -9.60
N GLN A 109 22.21 -21.43 -8.44
CA GLN A 109 21.03 -21.55 -7.59
C GLN A 109 20.58 -20.21 -7.01
N ILE A 110 21.50 -19.39 -6.51
CA ILE A 110 21.17 -18.02 -6.04
C ILE A 110 20.57 -17.18 -7.16
N MET A 111 21.19 -17.18 -8.33
CA MET A 111 20.69 -16.45 -9.49
C MET A 111 19.29 -16.93 -9.90
N GLY A 112 19.05 -18.24 -9.90
CA GLY A 112 17.75 -18.83 -10.18
C GLY A 112 16.68 -18.40 -9.17
N MET A 113 17.01 -18.37 -7.89
CA MET A 113 16.09 -17.92 -6.84
C MET A 113 15.73 -16.45 -6.99
N ILE A 114 16.70 -15.59 -7.30
CA ILE A 114 16.46 -14.16 -7.56
C ILE A 114 15.59 -13.98 -8.80
N CYS A 115 15.90 -14.64 -9.91
CA CYS A 115 15.09 -14.57 -11.13
C CYS A 115 13.67 -15.05 -10.94
N ASN A 116 13.46 -16.17 -10.24
CA ASN A 116 12.12 -16.67 -9.93
C ASN A 116 11.35 -15.68 -9.04
N ALA A 117 11.99 -15.08 -8.02
CA ALA A 117 11.37 -14.08 -7.18
C ALA A 117 10.95 -12.83 -7.99
N ILE A 118 11.76 -12.43 -8.97
CA ILE A 118 11.48 -11.30 -9.85
C ILE A 118 10.36 -11.66 -10.84
N THR A 119 10.39 -12.84 -11.45
CA THR A 119 9.37 -13.31 -12.40
C THR A 119 8.01 -13.49 -11.71
N ASP A 120 8.00 -14.05 -10.51
CA ASP A 120 6.80 -14.12 -9.67
C ASP A 120 6.24 -12.72 -9.31
N THR A 121 7.13 -11.73 -9.15
CA THR A 121 6.76 -10.34 -8.87
C THR A 121 6.41 -9.55 -10.12
N GLU A 122 6.76 -9.98 -11.33
CA GLU A 122 6.30 -9.33 -12.57
C GLU A 122 4.79 -9.38 -12.72
N GLY A 123 4.14 -10.46 -12.29
CA GLY A 123 2.69 -10.51 -12.14
C GLY A 123 2.15 -9.48 -11.14
N LEU A 124 2.93 -9.14 -10.11
CA LEU A 124 2.63 -8.13 -9.11
C LEU A 124 3.04 -6.72 -9.57
N SER A 125 4.20 -6.55 -10.23
CA SER A 125 4.65 -5.26 -10.77
C SER A 125 3.75 -4.73 -11.88
N LYS A 126 3.14 -5.60 -12.68
CA LYS A 126 2.07 -5.24 -13.63
C LYS A 126 0.79 -4.73 -12.94
N ARG A 127 0.66 -4.93 -11.63
CA ARG A 127 -0.46 -4.43 -10.81
C ARG A 127 -0.11 -3.17 -10.00
N ILE A 128 1.16 -2.74 -9.99
CA ILE A 128 1.56 -1.49 -9.33
C ILE A 128 1.27 -0.32 -10.27
N ILE A 129 0.34 0.51 -9.87
CA ILE A 129 -0.02 1.73 -10.59
C ILE A 129 0.76 2.90 -10.00
N GLN A 130 1.62 3.51 -10.79
CA GLN A 130 2.37 4.72 -10.42
C GLN A 130 1.41 5.91 -10.34
N VAL A 131 1.30 6.52 -9.17
CA VAL A 131 0.45 7.69 -8.93
C VAL A 131 1.30 8.86 -8.45
N PRO A 132 1.47 9.93 -9.27
CA PRO A 132 2.10 11.15 -8.79
C PRO A 132 1.35 11.75 -7.61
N ILE A 133 2.09 12.14 -6.58
CA ILE A 133 1.59 12.79 -5.38
C ILE A 133 2.33 14.11 -5.16
N GLN A 134 1.59 15.15 -4.79
CA GLN A 134 2.13 16.44 -4.39
C GLN A 134 1.89 16.65 -2.90
N ILE A 135 2.95 17.03 -2.19
CA ILE A 135 2.88 17.49 -0.80
C ILE A 135 2.59 18.98 -0.82
N LEU A 136 1.42 19.37 -0.31
CA LEU A 136 0.94 20.76 -0.27
C LEU A 136 1.33 21.48 1.02
N ASP A 137 1.63 20.73 2.08
CA ASP A 137 2.04 21.22 3.40
C ASP A 137 3.14 20.31 3.93
N GLU A 138 4.22 20.87 4.48
CA GLU A 138 5.38 20.11 4.98
C GLU A 138 5.06 19.12 6.12
N ARG A 139 3.95 19.33 6.81
CA ARG A 139 3.44 18.43 7.88
C ARG A 139 2.66 17.24 7.34
N ALA A 140 2.32 17.26 6.04
CA ALA A 140 1.54 16.19 5.42
C ALA A 140 2.34 14.88 5.38
N ARG A 141 1.61 13.78 5.53
CA ARG A 141 2.18 12.42 5.43
C ARG A 141 1.67 11.75 4.17
N ILE A 142 2.57 11.09 3.46
CA ILE A 142 2.21 10.24 2.31
C ILE A 142 1.38 9.06 2.83
N PRO A 143 0.26 8.72 2.15
CA PRO A 143 -0.53 7.54 2.50
C PRO A 143 0.31 6.25 2.41
N GLU A 144 0.14 5.35 3.37
CA GLU A 144 0.95 4.15 3.49
C GLU A 144 0.11 2.90 3.77
N TYR A 145 0.51 1.75 3.24
CA TYR A 145 -0.03 0.46 3.65
C TYR A 145 0.56 0.09 5.01
N ALA A 146 -0.28 -0.31 5.97
CA ALA A 146 0.21 -0.82 7.25
C ALA A 146 0.86 -2.21 7.11
N HIS A 147 0.35 -3.02 6.17
CA HIS A 147 0.90 -4.32 5.80
C HIS A 147 0.88 -4.49 4.29
N GLY A 148 1.84 -5.23 3.73
CA GLY A 148 1.96 -5.44 2.27
C GLY A 148 0.74 -6.11 1.61
N SER A 149 -0.11 -6.79 2.38
CA SER A 149 -1.35 -7.41 1.91
C SER A 149 -2.58 -6.52 2.04
N ASP A 150 -2.46 -5.31 2.60
CA ASP A 150 -3.59 -4.41 2.80
C ASP A 150 -4.10 -3.86 1.46
N SER A 151 -5.43 -3.73 1.34
CA SER A 151 -6.05 -3.14 0.16
C SER A 151 -6.12 -1.61 0.22
N GLY A 152 -5.99 -1.02 1.41
CA GLY A 152 -6.13 0.41 1.64
C GLY A 152 -4.91 1.02 2.31
N MET A 153 -4.49 2.17 1.79
CA MET A 153 -3.45 3.00 2.38
C MET A 153 -4.05 3.88 3.48
N ASP A 154 -3.43 3.95 4.64
CA ASP A 154 -3.81 4.87 5.69
C ASP A 154 -3.56 6.32 5.25
N VAL A 155 -4.54 7.20 5.47
CA VAL A 155 -4.44 8.64 5.23
C VAL A 155 -4.56 9.39 6.56
N PHE A 156 -3.80 10.48 6.70
CA PHE A 156 -3.54 11.15 7.97
C PHE A 156 -4.15 12.55 7.99
N ALA A 157 -4.63 12.96 9.17
CA ALA A 157 -5.06 14.34 9.40
C ALA A 157 -3.85 15.28 9.44
N LEU A 158 -3.96 16.43 8.76
CA LEU A 158 -2.92 17.44 8.73
C LEU A 158 -2.83 18.23 10.06
N GLU A 159 -3.96 18.42 10.71
CA GLU A 159 -4.12 19.29 11.89
C GLU A 159 -5.15 18.72 12.86
N ASP A 160 -5.16 19.26 14.07
CA ASP A 160 -6.17 18.92 15.08
C ASP A 160 -7.54 19.45 14.67
N VAL A 161 -8.55 18.56 14.64
CA VAL A 161 -9.93 18.93 14.30
C VAL A 161 -10.89 18.34 15.32
N THR A 162 -11.65 19.19 16.02
CA THR A 162 -12.74 18.75 16.90
C THR A 162 -14.06 18.79 16.15
N ILE A 163 -14.82 17.70 16.20
CA ILE A 163 -16.12 17.53 15.55
C ILE A 163 -17.17 17.33 16.63
N ASN A 164 -18.07 18.31 16.75
CA ASN A 164 -19.15 18.29 17.74
C ASN A 164 -20.30 17.36 17.32
N PRO A 165 -21.21 16.97 18.23
CA PRO A 165 -22.37 16.16 17.91
C PRO A 165 -23.19 16.74 16.74
N GLY A 166 -23.49 15.92 15.74
CA GLY A 166 -24.19 16.30 14.51
C GLY A 166 -23.40 17.18 13.53
N GLU A 167 -22.13 17.48 13.84
CA GLU A 167 -21.29 18.30 12.97
C GLU A 167 -20.60 17.45 11.88
N THR A 168 -20.47 18.02 10.69
CA THR A 168 -19.67 17.49 9.59
C THR A 168 -18.52 18.43 9.29
N LYS A 169 -17.29 17.91 9.20
CA LYS A 169 -16.08 18.66 8.84
C LYS A 169 -15.28 17.98 7.76
N ILE A 170 -14.59 18.78 6.97
CA ILE A 170 -13.57 18.31 6.03
C ILE A 170 -12.24 18.31 6.77
N ILE A 171 -11.65 17.12 6.91
CA ILE A 171 -10.33 16.93 7.49
C ILE A 171 -9.30 17.08 6.37
N ARG A 172 -8.42 18.04 6.51
CA ARG A 172 -7.32 18.28 5.59
C ARG A 172 -6.27 17.18 5.68
N THR A 173 -5.67 16.82 4.55
CA THR A 173 -4.58 15.82 4.50
C THR A 173 -3.25 16.42 4.04
N GLY A 174 -3.27 17.60 3.41
CA GLY A 174 -2.09 18.28 2.87
C GLY A 174 -1.49 17.63 1.63
N ILE A 175 -2.22 16.73 0.94
CA ILE A 175 -1.75 16.05 -0.26
C ILE A 175 -2.72 16.20 -1.42
N ALA A 176 -2.18 16.20 -2.63
CA ALA A 176 -2.92 16.09 -3.90
C ALA A 176 -2.31 14.99 -4.77
N VAL A 177 -3.11 14.37 -5.64
CA VAL A 177 -2.68 13.26 -6.49
C VAL A 177 -3.08 13.48 -7.95
N ALA A 178 -2.37 12.80 -8.87
CA ALA A 178 -2.74 12.74 -10.27
C ALA A 178 -2.95 11.29 -10.69
N LEU A 179 -4.19 10.83 -10.62
CA LEU A 179 -4.54 9.45 -11.00
C LEU A 179 -4.51 9.27 -12.52
N PRO A 180 -4.05 8.11 -13.02
CA PRO A 180 -4.19 7.76 -14.42
C PRO A 180 -5.67 7.56 -14.80
N LEU A 181 -5.99 7.80 -16.08
CA LEU A 181 -7.34 7.56 -16.60
C LEU A 181 -7.73 6.10 -16.42
N GLY A 182 -8.99 5.86 -16.06
CA GLY A 182 -9.51 4.52 -15.79
C GLY A 182 -9.39 4.09 -14.33
N TYR A 183 -8.86 4.96 -13.45
CA TYR A 183 -8.77 4.72 -12.01
C TYR A 183 -9.43 5.82 -11.20
N GLU A 184 -9.85 5.47 -9.99
CA GLU A 184 -10.27 6.39 -8.93
C GLU A 184 -9.58 6.02 -7.61
N LEU A 185 -9.44 6.97 -6.67
CA LEU A 185 -9.16 6.67 -5.28
C LEU A 185 -10.45 6.74 -4.47
N GLN A 186 -10.78 5.68 -3.77
CA GLN A 186 -11.91 5.64 -2.87
C GLN A 186 -11.49 5.96 -1.44
N VAL A 187 -12.15 6.94 -0.83
CA VAL A 187 -12.03 7.23 0.60
C VAL A 187 -12.96 6.30 1.36
N ARG A 188 -12.39 5.38 2.12
CA ARG A 188 -13.13 4.40 2.93
C ARG A 188 -12.88 4.60 4.43
N PRO A 189 -13.87 4.32 5.30
CA PRO A 189 -13.69 4.44 6.75
C PRO A 189 -12.72 3.37 7.27
N LYS A 190 -12.05 3.69 8.38
CA LYS A 190 -11.29 2.71 9.16
C LYS A 190 -12.21 1.99 10.13
N SER A 191 -12.18 0.65 10.10
CA SER A 191 -13.02 -0.19 10.97
C SER A 191 -12.83 0.12 12.46
N GLY A 192 -11.58 0.31 12.90
CA GLY A 192 -11.25 0.61 14.29
C GLY A 192 -11.83 1.96 14.75
N ARG A 193 -11.83 3.00 13.91
CA ARG A 193 -12.44 4.29 14.22
C ARG A 193 -13.96 4.16 14.26
N SER A 194 -14.55 3.52 13.27
CA SER A 194 -16.00 3.31 13.20
C SER A 194 -16.55 2.49 14.37
N ALA A 195 -15.78 1.51 14.86
CA ALA A 195 -16.19 0.69 15.99
C ALA A 195 -16.06 1.41 17.35
N LYS A 196 -15.06 2.31 17.51
CA LYS A 196 -14.73 2.93 18.78
C LYS A 196 -15.28 4.36 18.94
N SER A 197 -15.88 4.93 17.91
CA SER A 197 -16.43 6.29 17.93
C SER A 197 -17.72 6.38 17.12
N LYS A 198 -18.37 7.54 17.19
CA LYS A 198 -19.49 7.91 16.34
C LYS A 198 -19.05 8.71 15.10
N LEU A 199 -17.76 8.75 14.82
CA LEU A 199 -17.25 9.38 13.59
C LEU A 199 -17.47 8.46 12.38
N ARG A 200 -17.96 9.06 11.30
CA ARG A 200 -18.19 8.38 10.01
C ARG A 200 -17.61 9.20 8.87
N VAL A 201 -17.09 8.55 7.85
CA VAL A 201 -16.84 9.19 6.54
C VAL A 201 -18.20 9.39 5.90
N ALA A 202 -18.63 10.66 5.79
CA ALA A 202 -20.02 11.00 5.50
C ALA A 202 -20.48 10.57 4.09
N ASN A 203 -19.57 10.60 3.12
CA ASN A 203 -19.83 10.26 1.72
C ASN A 203 -19.24 8.90 1.30
N THR A 204 -19.09 7.96 2.24
CA THR A 204 -18.40 6.69 1.97
C THR A 204 -19.13 5.78 0.98
N PRO A 205 -18.41 5.20 -0.02
CA PRO A 205 -17.06 5.53 -0.40
C PRO A 205 -16.97 6.89 -1.09
N GLY A 206 -16.11 7.78 -0.56
CA GLY A 206 -15.80 9.04 -1.24
C GLY A 206 -15.01 8.77 -2.51
N THR A 207 -15.31 9.49 -3.60
CA THR A 207 -14.64 9.31 -4.90
C THR A 207 -13.68 10.44 -5.17
N ILE A 208 -12.43 10.10 -5.50
CA ILE A 208 -11.42 11.02 -6.02
C ILE A 208 -11.17 10.61 -7.47
N ASP A 209 -11.65 11.43 -8.38
CA ASP A 209 -11.59 11.18 -9.82
C ASP A 209 -10.17 11.35 -10.39
N ALA A 210 -9.89 10.69 -11.51
CA ALA A 210 -8.63 10.84 -12.24
C ALA A 210 -8.32 12.31 -12.64
N GLY A 211 -9.35 13.15 -12.81
CA GLY A 211 -9.20 14.57 -13.14
C GLY A 211 -9.04 15.51 -11.94
N TYR A 212 -9.24 15.03 -10.71
CA TYR A 212 -9.14 15.85 -9.49
C TYR A 212 -7.67 16.21 -9.21
N ARG A 213 -7.41 17.48 -8.86
CA ARG A 213 -6.05 18.00 -8.64
C ARG A 213 -5.90 18.83 -7.36
N ASP A 214 -7.01 19.08 -6.64
CA ASP A 214 -6.97 19.83 -5.39
C ASP A 214 -6.59 18.91 -4.20
N GLU A 215 -6.45 19.51 -3.01
CA GLU A 215 -6.15 18.79 -1.77
C GLU A 215 -7.21 17.71 -1.49
N ILE A 216 -6.76 16.51 -1.16
CA ILE A 216 -7.66 15.44 -0.69
C ILE A 216 -8.19 15.82 0.69
N GLY A 217 -9.49 16.07 0.77
CA GLY A 217 -10.21 16.32 2.03
C GLY A 217 -11.06 15.11 2.42
N ILE A 218 -11.03 14.72 3.69
CA ILE A 218 -11.84 13.63 4.22
C ILE A 218 -13.07 14.20 4.91
N ILE A 219 -14.26 13.94 4.39
CA ILE A 219 -15.52 14.43 4.96
C ILE A 219 -15.91 13.51 6.11
N VAL A 220 -15.82 14.02 7.34
CA VAL A 220 -16.12 13.25 8.56
C VAL A 220 -17.29 13.88 9.29
N GLU A 221 -18.27 13.05 9.65
CA GLU A 221 -19.45 13.41 10.45
C GLU A 221 -19.39 12.75 11.81
N ASN A 222 -19.78 13.49 12.84
CA ASN A 222 -20.06 12.95 14.16
C ASN A 222 -21.56 12.67 14.28
N ILE A 223 -21.93 11.40 14.15
CA ILE A 223 -23.34 10.94 14.23
C ILE A 223 -23.85 10.81 15.68
N GLU A 224 -23.13 11.35 16.68
CA GLU A 224 -23.65 11.45 18.03
C GLU A 224 -24.87 12.37 18.04
N ALA A 225 -25.98 11.89 18.61
CA ALA A 225 -27.16 12.71 18.72
C ALA A 225 -26.93 13.87 19.73
N PRO A 226 -27.15 15.13 19.36
CA PRO A 226 -27.11 16.19 20.31
C PRO A 226 -28.26 16.01 21.29
N ILE A 227 -27.93 15.95 22.59
CA ILE A 227 -28.92 15.94 23.68
C ILE A 227 -29.22 17.37 24.02
N GLN A 228 -30.49 17.77 23.94
CA GLN A 228 -30.94 19.09 24.30
C GLN A 228 -31.45 19.05 25.75
N ASP A 229 -30.69 19.60 26.69
CA ASP A 229 -31.16 19.86 28.05
C ASP A 229 -31.80 21.24 28.11
N ILE A 230 -33.05 21.27 28.55
CA ILE A 230 -33.78 22.49 28.76
C ILE A 230 -33.62 22.87 30.24
N GLN A 231 -32.82 23.87 30.54
CA GLN A 231 -32.70 24.42 31.88
C GLN A 231 -33.69 25.58 32.07
N TYR A 232 -34.50 25.47 33.13
CA TYR A 232 -35.45 26.48 33.49
C TYR A 232 -34.86 27.34 34.61
N GLU A 233 -34.58 28.62 34.35
CA GLU A 233 -34.27 29.58 35.37
C GLU A 233 -35.50 30.46 35.65
N LYS A 234 -35.88 30.56 36.95
CA LYS A 234 -36.96 31.42 37.38
C LYS A 234 -36.45 32.84 37.42
N ALA A 235 -36.95 33.68 36.51
CA ALA A 235 -36.62 35.11 36.57
C ALA A 235 -37.03 35.74 37.91
N PRO A 236 -36.22 36.64 38.47
CA PRO A 236 -36.49 37.26 39.78
C PRO A 236 -37.71 38.12 39.81
N PHE A 237 -38.25 38.52 38.68
CA PHE A 237 -39.43 39.38 38.56
C PHE A 237 -40.36 38.86 37.46
N ASP A 238 -41.61 38.66 37.75
CA ASP A 238 -42.74 38.38 36.85
C ASP A 238 -42.98 36.96 36.36
N GLY A 239 -42.38 35.96 36.93
CA GLY A 239 -42.70 34.54 36.55
C GLY A 239 -42.37 34.11 35.13
N VAL A 240 -41.54 34.88 34.42
CA VAL A 240 -41.06 34.50 33.06
C VAL A 240 -39.97 33.44 33.19
N LEU A 241 -40.24 32.29 32.61
CA LEU A 241 -39.24 31.21 32.46
C LEU A 241 -38.28 31.58 31.34
N VAL A 242 -37.00 31.73 31.64
CA VAL A 242 -35.94 31.78 30.65
C VAL A 242 -35.55 30.33 30.33
N ILE A 243 -35.82 29.87 29.12
CA ILE A 243 -35.42 28.57 28.65
C ILE A 243 -34.02 28.72 28.04
N GLN A 244 -33.01 28.19 28.73
CA GLN A 244 -31.68 28.05 28.17
C GLN A 244 -31.54 26.61 27.68
N SER A 245 -31.42 26.43 26.38
CA SER A 245 -31.16 25.13 25.81
C SER A 245 -29.64 24.91 25.70
N ILE A 246 -29.13 23.91 26.39
CA ILE A 246 -27.75 23.52 26.32
C ILE A 246 -27.69 22.22 25.48
N LEU A 247 -26.95 22.27 24.37
CA LEU A 247 -26.70 21.09 23.58
C LEU A 247 -25.54 20.32 24.19
N HIS A 248 -25.81 19.10 24.62
CA HIS A 248 -24.80 18.14 25.10
C HIS A 248 -24.59 17.03 24.08
N GLY A 249 -23.48 16.37 24.18
CA GLY A 249 -23.10 15.19 23.37
C GLY A 249 -21.59 15.06 23.33
N LYS A 250 -21.12 13.92 22.93
CA LYS A 250 -19.69 13.65 22.88
C LYS A 250 -19.06 14.25 21.63
N SER A 251 -18.22 15.26 21.81
CA SER A 251 -17.31 15.73 20.76
C SER A 251 -16.13 14.79 20.62
N TYR A 252 -15.61 14.65 19.41
CA TYR A 252 -14.41 13.88 19.10
C TYR A 252 -13.35 14.77 18.49
N THR A 253 -12.13 14.65 18.96
CA THR A 253 -10.97 15.33 18.37
C THR A 253 -10.15 14.32 17.59
N ILE A 254 -9.85 14.65 16.35
CA ILE A 254 -8.88 13.95 15.50
C ILE A 254 -7.59 14.77 15.58
N SER A 255 -6.50 14.17 16.06
CA SER A 255 -5.23 14.87 16.21
C SER A 255 -4.43 14.87 14.90
N ALA A 256 -3.56 15.87 14.75
CA ALA A 256 -2.60 15.92 13.65
C ALA A 256 -1.77 14.63 13.58
N GLY A 257 -1.60 14.11 12.38
CA GLY A 257 -0.90 12.84 12.15
C GLY A 257 -1.68 11.57 12.51
N GLU A 258 -2.94 11.71 13.00
CA GLU A 258 -3.80 10.55 13.27
C GLU A 258 -4.39 9.99 11.98
N LYS A 259 -4.45 8.65 11.87
CA LYS A 259 -5.07 7.92 10.74
C LYS A 259 -6.58 8.18 10.72
N VAL A 260 -7.07 8.89 9.71
CA VAL A 260 -8.48 9.33 9.64
C VAL A 260 -9.35 8.42 8.79
N ALA A 261 -8.83 7.95 7.69
CA ALA A 261 -9.51 7.09 6.71
C ALA A 261 -8.48 6.17 6.03
N GLN A 262 -8.92 5.42 5.05
CA GLN A 262 -8.04 4.67 4.14
C GLN A 262 -8.39 4.98 2.68
N LEU A 263 -7.37 5.05 1.84
CA LEU A 263 -7.49 5.25 0.40
C LEU A 263 -7.34 3.91 -0.32
N VAL A 264 -8.26 3.57 -1.21
CA VAL A 264 -8.22 2.34 -2.00
C VAL A 264 -8.28 2.70 -3.47
N LEU A 265 -7.26 2.31 -4.24
CA LEU A 265 -7.27 2.46 -5.70
C LEU A 265 -8.25 1.45 -6.31
N ALA A 266 -9.10 1.92 -7.22
CA ALA A 266 -10.05 1.08 -7.94
C ALA A 266 -10.01 1.39 -9.44
N GLU A 267 -10.19 0.35 -10.27
CA GLU A 267 -10.41 0.52 -11.71
C GLU A 267 -11.85 0.96 -11.96
N VAL A 268 -12.02 1.91 -12.88
CA VAL A 268 -13.33 2.47 -13.23
C VAL A 268 -13.54 2.36 -14.74
N PRO A 269 -14.15 1.28 -15.23
CA PRO A 269 -14.52 1.16 -16.63
C PRO A 269 -15.57 2.21 -17.00
N LYS A 270 -15.51 2.74 -18.22
CA LYS A 270 -16.53 3.66 -18.73
C LYS A 270 -17.73 2.91 -19.22
N VAL A 271 -18.91 3.40 -18.85
CA VAL A 271 -20.20 2.85 -19.29
C VAL A 271 -20.74 3.70 -20.44
N ALA A 272 -21.17 3.03 -21.50
CA ALA A 272 -21.96 3.62 -22.57
C ALA A 272 -23.35 2.98 -22.53
N PHE A 273 -24.37 3.79 -22.23
CA PHE A 273 -25.75 3.32 -22.27
C PHE A 273 -26.30 3.36 -23.69
N TYR A 274 -27.07 2.34 -24.05
CA TYR A 274 -27.93 2.34 -25.24
C TYR A 274 -29.35 1.96 -24.82
N GLU A 275 -30.34 2.62 -25.40
CA GLU A 275 -31.73 2.41 -25.08
C GLU A 275 -32.24 1.09 -25.66
N VAL A 276 -33.02 0.35 -24.90
CA VAL A 276 -33.70 -0.88 -25.31
C VAL A 276 -35.16 -0.85 -24.83
N GLU A 277 -36.06 -1.52 -25.54
CA GLU A 277 -37.47 -1.54 -25.17
C GLU A 277 -37.72 -2.32 -23.87
N ASN A 278 -37.03 -3.44 -23.69
CA ASN A 278 -37.23 -4.30 -22.52
C ASN A 278 -35.92 -4.93 -22.05
N VAL A 279 -35.39 -4.42 -20.95
CA VAL A 279 -34.13 -4.91 -20.37
C VAL A 279 -34.22 -6.34 -19.80
N ARG A 280 -35.44 -6.84 -19.49
CA ARG A 280 -35.64 -8.19 -18.97
C ARG A 280 -35.40 -9.28 -20.00
N GLU A 281 -35.38 -8.93 -21.28
CA GLU A 281 -35.08 -9.85 -22.38
C GLU A 281 -33.58 -10.00 -22.64
N ILE A 282 -32.73 -9.24 -21.91
CA ILE A 282 -31.28 -9.24 -22.08
C ILE A 282 -30.63 -9.96 -20.91
N GLY A 283 -29.91 -11.04 -21.21
CA GLY A 283 -29.22 -11.85 -20.22
C GLY A 283 -30.19 -12.65 -19.33
N GLU A 284 -29.81 -12.84 -18.06
CA GLU A 284 -30.59 -13.59 -17.07
C GLU A 284 -31.34 -12.64 -16.14
N ASP A 285 -32.68 -12.76 -16.11
CA ASP A 285 -33.53 -12.04 -15.15
C ASP A 285 -33.69 -12.87 -13.86
N ARG A 286 -33.10 -12.41 -12.76
CA ARG A 286 -33.22 -13.08 -11.45
C ARG A 286 -34.61 -13.00 -10.83
N GLN A 287 -35.55 -12.31 -11.44
CA GLN A 287 -36.97 -12.20 -11.03
C GLN A 287 -37.16 -11.84 -9.55
N GLY A 288 -36.75 -10.66 -9.16
CA GLY A 288 -36.93 -10.20 -7.78
C GLY A 288 -36.21 -8.90 -7.45
N GLY A 289 -36.71 -8.26 -6.41
CA GLY A 289 -36.19 -6.99 -5.90
C GLY A 289 -36.07 -6.99 -4.37
N PHE A 290 -36.38 -5.87 -3.77
CA PHE A 290 -36.23 -5.60 -2.34
C PHE A 290 -36.83 -6.72 -1.46
N GLY A 291 -35.93 -7.53 -0.83
CA GLY A 291 -36.35 -8.58 0.09
C GLY A 291 -36.91 -9.86 -0.52
N SER A 292 -36.84 -10.05 -1.86
CA SER A 292 -37.36 -11.26 -2.53
C SER A 292 -36.69 -12.56 -2.11
N THR A 293 -35.49 -12.49 -1.50
CA THR A 293 -34.75 -13.64 -0.95
C THR A 293 -35.04 -13.92 0.52
N GLY A 294 -35.96 -13.15 1.15
CA GLY A 294 -36.33 -13.28 2.55
C GLY A 294 -35.25 -12.68 3.52
N LEU A 295 -35.62 -12.66 4.80
CA LEU A 295 -34.71 -12.21 5.89
C LEU A 295 -34.11 -13.39 6.66
N LYS A 296 -34.28 -14.62 6.20
CA LYS A 296 -33.73 -15.83 6.79
C LYS A 296 -33.02 -16.66 5.73
#